data_0242a5a7f45fb27541608c1b333aeb4c
#
_entry.id   0242a5a7f45fb27541608c1b333aeb4c
#
_cell.length_a   1.000
_cell.length_b   1.000
_cell.length_c   1.000
_cell.angle_alpha   90.00
_cell.angle_beta   90.00
_cell.angle_gamma   90.00
#
_symmetry.space_group_name_H-M   'P 1'
#
loop_
_entity.id
_entity.type
_entity.pdbx_description
1 polymer ?
#
loop_
_entity_poly.entity_id
_entity_poly.type
_entity_poly.pdbx_seq_one_letter_code
_entity_poly.pdbx_strand_id
1 'polypeptide(L)'
;TVHGNVFARATVGGKPVALVQQRASFRKEGLNALAFAGINKSASTPKTFLKSISKAPGSFNWLYVNESDVFYYHSGLFPTRAAGVDYDMPSWGTGEWEWTGWVPVADHPQELNPPKGYATSWNNKPALDWRAADNNYSFGTVHRVDMLDKLLTEAMAGGPLTPANMVEVMGNAGFTDLRGQELLPLALQIIGSEPSLATVLAKLQAW
;
A
#
# COMPACT_ATOMS: atom_id res chain seq x y z
N THR A 1 -2.58 29.16 5.10
CA THR A 1 -2.09 29.66 3.82
C THR A 1 -2.83 28.99 2.65
N VAL A 2 -2.58 29.41 1.43
CA VAL A 2 -3.15 28.78 0.22
C VAL A 2 -2.64 27.34 0.04
N HIS A 3 -1.45 27.04 0.55
CA HIS A 3 -0.82 25.72 0.47
C HIS A 3 -1.22 24.78 1.62
N GLY A 4 -1.95 25.24 2.63
CA GLY A 4 -2.37 24.43 3.75
C GLY A 4 -2.10 25.06 5.13
N ASN A 5 -2.09 24.24 6.16
CA ASN A 5 -1.87 24.67 7.52
C ASN A 5 -0.37 24.87 7.80
N VAL A 6 -0.04 25.92 8.53
CA VAL A 6 1.31 26.07 9.11
C VAL A 6 1.46 25.06 10.24
N PHE A 7 2.42 24.15 10.15
CA PHE A 7 2.65 23.14 11.17
C PHE A 7 3.96 23.38 11.96
N ALA A 8 4.91 24.14 11.41
CA ALA A 8 6.15 24.48 12.06
C ALA A 8 6.72 25.81 11.56
N ARG A 9 7.76 26.30 12.23
CA ARG A 9 8.55 27.48 11.83
C ARG A 9 10.03 27.09 11.83
N ALA A 10 10.79 27.67 10.91
CA ALA A 10 12.22 27.46 10.80
C ALA A 10 12.93 28.76 10.41
N THR A 11 14.25 28.71 10.35
CA THR A 11 15.08 29.83 9.85
C THR A 11 15.95 29.31 8.72
N VAL A 12 15.88 29.95 7.57
CA VAL A 12 16.67 29.60 6.39
C VAL A 12 17.43 30.84 5.94
N GLY A 13 18.76 30.75 5.86
CA GLY A 13 19.60 31.90 5.52
C GLY A 13 19.41 33.11 6.45
N GLY A 14 19.17 32.87 7.76
CA GLY A 14 18.92 33.92 8.75
C GLY A 14 17.50 34.53 8.70
N LYS A 15 16.63 34.09 7.81
CA LYS A 15 15.25 34.60 7.66
C LYS A 15 14.22 33.60 8.22
N PRO A 16 13.20 34.08 8.98
CA PRO A 16 12.14 33.22 9.47
C PRO A 16 11.26 32.75 8.32
N VAL A 17 10.92 31.44 8.33
CA VAL A 17 10.02 30.83 7.37
C VAL A 17 8.93 30.03 8.07
N ALA A 18 7.77 29.90 7.47
CA ALA A 18 6.68 29.03 7.91
C ALA A 18 6.71 27.74 7.08
N LEU A 19 6.74 26.58 7.77
CA LEU A 19 6.58 25.27 7.13
C LEU A 19 5.09 24.96 7.03
N VAL A 20 4.65 24.65 5.83
CA VAL A 20 3.25 24.41 5.48
C VAL A 20 3.13 23.01 4.89
N GLN A 21 2.13 22.27 5.31
CA GLN A 21 1.82 20.96 4.73
C GLN A 21 0.62 21.07 3.79
N GLN A 22 0.85 20.84 2.51
CA GLN A 22 -0.19 20.71 1.51
C GLN A 22 -0.56 19.24 1.33
N ARG A 23 -1.83 18.90 1.53
CA ARG A 23 -2.35 17.52 1.42
C ARG A 23 -3.38 17.44 0.30
N ALA A 24 -3.24 16.45 -0.57
CA ALA A 24 -4.15 16.20 -1.68
C ALA A 24 -5.57 15.85 -1.22
N SER A 25 -5.68 15.12 -0.10
CA SER A 25 -6.95 14.70 0.49
C SER A 25 -7.61 15.76 1.40
N PHE A 26 -6.96 16.90 1.66
CA PHE A 26 -7.44 17.91 2.61
C PHE A 26 -8.88 18.36 2.30
N ARG A 27 -9.78 18.25 3.27
CA ARG A 27 -11.24 18.51 3.17
C ARG A 27 -11.98 17.61 2.17
N LYS A 28 -11.37 16.52 1.72
CA LYS A 28 -11.98 15.54 0.82
C LYS A 28 -12.12 14.15 1.44
N GLU A 29 -11.69 13.99 2.69
CA GLU A 29 -11.65 12.70 3.39
C GLU A 29 -13.02 12.01 3.45
N GLY A 30 -14.10 12.80 3.57
CA GLY A 30 -15.48 12.30 3.53
C GLY A 30 -15.88 11.63 2.23
N LEU A 31 -15.17 11.88 1.12
CA LEU A 31 -15.42 11.21 -0.16
C LEU A 31 -15.13 9.71 -0.12
N ASN A 32 -14.30 9.22 0.81
CA ASN A 32 -14.11 7.79 1.02
C ASN A 32 -15.45 7.10 1.38
N ALA A 33 -16.23 7.70 2.28
CA ALA A 33 -17.54 7.16 2.66
C ALA A 33 -18.52 7.13 1.46
N LEU A 34 -18.48 8.16 0.61
CA LEU A 34 -19.31 8.19 -0.61
C LEU A 34 -18.87 7.14 -1.63
N ALA A 35 -17.55 6.90 -1.76
CA ALA A 35 -17.05 5.84 -2.61
C ALA A 35 -17.51 4.46 -2.14
N PHE A 36 -17.44 4.17 -0.84
CA PHE A 36 -17.95 2.93 -0.25
C PHE A 36 -19.46 2.75 -0.44
N ALA A 37 -20.24 3.81 -0.20
CA ALA A 37 -21.68 3.76 -0.45
C ALA A 37 -21.99 3.48 -1.93
N GLY A 38 -21.18 4.02 -2.85
CA GLY A 38 -21.30 3.78 -4.29
C GLY A 38 -21.01 2.32 -4.66
N ILE A 39 -20.01 1.69 -4.04
CA ILE A 39 -19.70 0.26 -4.24
C ILE A 39 -20.89 -0.59 -3.83
N ASN A 40 -21.41 -0.41 -2.63
CA ASN A 40 -22.56 -1.18 -2.12
C ASN A 40 -23.80 -1.06 -3.01
N LYS A 41 -23.93 0.07 -3.69
CA LYS A 41 -25.14 0.38 -4.48
C LYS A 41 -25.06 -0.16 -5.92
N SER A 42 -23.90 -0.23 -6.54
CA SER A 42 -23.79 -0.38 -7.99
C SER A 42 -22.58 -1.15 -8.52
N ALA A 43 -21.73 -1.70 -7.66
CA ALA A 43 -20.52 -2.39 -8.11
C ALA A 43 -20.81 -3.83 -8.56
N SER A 44 -21.47 -4.00 -9.71
CA SER A 44 -21.77 -5.30 -10.31
C SER A 44 -20.77 -5.72 -11.42
N THR A 45 -19.89 -4.80 -11.83
CA THR A 45 -18.87 -5.03 -12.86
C THR A 45 -17.60 -4.27 -12.48
N PRO A 46 -16.41 -4.65 -13.01
CA PRO A 46 -15.18 -3.88 -12.83
C PRO A 46 -15.34 -2.39 -13.16
N LYS A 47 -16.08 -2.07 -14.24
CA LYS A 47 -16.33 -0.70 -14.66
C LYS A 47 -17.16 0.09 -13.64
N THR A 48 -18.22 -0.49 -13.11
CA THR A 48 -19.08 0.19 -12.11
C THR A 48 -18.41 0.27 -10.76
N PHE A 49 -17.59 -0.72 -10.40
CA PHE A 49 -16.71 -0.68 -9.25
C PHE A 49 -15.70 0.47 -9.37
N LEU A 50 -14.94 0.55 -10.48
CA LEU A 50 -13.97 1.62 -10.72
C LEU A 50 -14.62 3.00 -10.67
N LYS A 51 -15.80 3.18 -11.29
CA LYS A 51 -16.56 4.44 -11.25
C LYS A 51 -16.86 4.94 -9.83
N SER A 52 -17.03 4.02 -8.89
CA SER A 52 -17.29 4.34 -7.49
C SER A 52 -15.99 4.56 -6.72
N ILE A 53 -15.06 3.59 -6.80
CA ILE A 53 -13.86 3.60 -5.96
C ILE A 53 -12.83 4.64 -6.37
N SER A 54 -12.78 5.03 -7.65
CA SER A 54 -11.90 6.09 -8.13
C SER A 54 -12.16 7.47 -7.51
N LYS A 55 -13.29 7.64 -6.84
CA LYS A 55 -13.63 8.86 -6.08
C LYS A 55 -12.99 8.89 -4.69
N ALA A 56 -12.45 7.77 -4.21
CA ALA A 56 -11.81 7.70 -2.90
C ALA A 56 -10.49 8.46 -2.92
N PRO A 57 -10.32 9.51 -2.09
CA PRO A 57 -9.06 10.26 -2.01
C PRO A 57 -7.97 9.50 -1.25
N GLY A 58 -8.31 8.48 -0.48
CA GLY A 58 -7.38 7.64 0.26
C GLY A 58 -6.61 6.69 -0.65
N SER A 59 -5.33 6.48 -0.32
CA SER A 59 -4.42 5.57 -1.03
C SER A 59 -4.60 4.15 -0.52
N PHE A 60 -5.32 3.31 -1.28
CA PHE A 60 -5.62 1.92 -0.94
C PHE A 60 -5.54 1.02 -2.16
N ASN A 61 -5.14 -0.23 -1.93
CA ASN A 61 -5.25 -1.32 -2.88
C ASN A 61 -6.65 -1.94 -2.77
N TRP A 62 -7.38 -1.97 -3.87
CA TRP A 62 -8.73 -2.51 -3.96
C TRP A 62 -8.78 -3.73 -4.83
N LEU A 63 -9.51 -4.72 -4.38
CA LEU A 63 -9.75 -5.95 -5.11
C LEU A 63 -11.24 -6.09 -5.37
N TYR A 64 -11.58 -6.45 -6.59
CA TYR A 64 -12.94 -6.78 -7.01
C TYR A 64 -12.94 -8.16 -7.66
N VAL A 65 -13.93 -8.95 -7.37
CA VAL A 65 -14.14 -10.27 -7.97
C VAL A 65 -15.63 -10.51 -8.20
N ASN A 66 -15.95 -11.12 -9.33
CA ASN A 66 -17.25 -11.71 -9.62
C ASN A 66 -17.05 -13.06 -10.31
N GLU A 67 -18.10 -13.64 -10.92
CA GLU A 67 -18.07 -14.93 -11.58
C GLU A 67 -17.13 -14.98 -12.80
N SER A 68 -16.79 -13.83 -13.39
CA SER A 68 -16.05 -13.73 -14.65
C SER A 68 -14.74 -12.94 -14.54
N ASP A 69 -14.66 -12.04 -13.57
CA ASP A 69 -13.60 -11.03 -13.52
C ASP A 69 -12.91 -10.95 -12.17
N VAL A 70 -11.60 -10.76 -12.22
CA VAL A 70 -10.76 -10.27 -11.12
C VAL A 70 -10.23 -8.91 -11.53
N PHE A 71 -10.42 -7.89 -10.67
CA PHE A 71 -9.93 -6.54 -10.97
C PHE A 71 -9.20 -5.96 -9.77
N TYR A 72 -8.05 -5.37 -10.04
CA TYR A 72 -7.23 -4.63 -9.09
C TYR A 72 -7.22 -3.14 -9.45
N TYR A 73 -7.29 -2.28 -8.42
CA TYR A 73 -7.16 -0.83 -8.60
C TYR A 73 -6.52 -0.18 -7.37
N HIS A 74 -5.61 0.77 -7.59
CA HIS A 74 -5.04 1.60 -6.53
C HIS A 74 -5.68 2.99 -6.53
N SER A 75 -6.43 3.31 -5.47
CA SER A 75 -7.08 4.61 -5.30
C SER A 75 -6.15 5.66 -4.69
N GLY A 76 -6.57 6.91 -4.79
CA GLY A 76 -5.91 8.05 -4.16
C GLY A 76 -6.01 9.31 -5.01
N LEU A 77 -5.69 10.45 -4.41
CA LEU A 77 -5.48 11.70 -5.12
C LEU A 77 -3.98 11.93 -5.25
N PHE A 78 -3.47 11.81 -6.46
CA PHE A 78 -2.05 11.94 -6.77
C PHE A 78 -1.83 13.23 -7.56
N PRO A 79 -1.19 14.27 -6.95
CA PRO A 79 -0.92 15.51 -7.67
C PRO A 79 0.09 15.30 -8.79
N THR A 80 -0.16 15.92 -9.94
CA THR A 80 0.88 16.14 -10.93
C THR A 80 1.78 17.27 -10.43
N ARG A 81 3.07 17.00 -10.32
CA ARG A 81 4.05 17.91 -9.71
C ARG A 81 4.93 18.58 -10.76
N ALA A 82 5.47 19.74 -10.41
CA ALA A 82 6.45 20.41 -11.26
C ALA A 82 7.69 19.53 -11.49
N ALA A 83 8.28 19.64 -12.67
CA ALA A 83 9.50 18.91 -13.00
C ALA A 83 10.66 19.28 -12.05
N GLY A 84 11.39 18.28 -11.60
CA GLY A 84 12.56 18.47 -10.72
C GLY A 84 12.24 18.71 -9.24
N VAL A 85 10.96 18.74 -8.83
CA VAL A 85 10.62 18.83 -7.41
C VAL A 85 10.93 17.50 -6.70
N ASP A 86 11.67 17.56 -5.60
CA ASP A 86 11.77 16.48 -4.64
C ASP A 86 10.68 16.67 -3.58
N TYR A 87 9.65 15.85 -3.62
CA TYR A 87 8.50 15.99 -2.72
C TYR A 87 8.68 15.28 -1.37
N ASP A 88 9.82 14.66 -1.15
CA ASP A 88 10.25 14.22 0.18
C ASP A 88 10.96 15.35 0.95
N MET A 89 11.24 16.46 0.25
CA MET A 89 11.90 17.66 0.80
C MET A 89 10.99 18.88 0.70
N PRO A 90 11.10 19.84 1.66
CA PRO A 90 10.40 21.11 1.56
C PRO A 90 10.82 21.91 0.31
N SER A 91 9.87 22.45 -0.41
CA SER A 91 10.06 23.36 -1.52
C SER A 91 9.57 24.77 -1.17
N TRP A 92 10.05 25.79 -1.89
CA TRP A 92 9.57 27.15 -1.70
C TRP A 92 8.14 27.34 -2.24
N GLY A 93 7.30 28.00 -1.45
CA GLY A 93 5.91 28.32 -1.86
C GLY A 93 5.81 29.59 -2.69
N THR A 94 6.66 29.75 -3.68
CA THR A 94 6.82 30.95 -4.51
C THR A 94 6.17 30.83 -5.89
N GLY A 95 5.55 29.63 -6.16
CA GLY A 95 4.72 29.39 -7.35
C GLY A 95 5.29 28.38 -8.33
N GLU A 96 6.62 28.24 -8.41
CA GLU A 96 7.30 27.36 -9.36
C GLU A 96 7.11 25.86 -9.04
N TRP A 97 6.80 25.54 -7.80
CA TRP A 97 6.63 24.15 -7.31
C TRP A 97 5.18 23.74 -7.09
N GLU A 98 4.23 24.52 -7.62
CA GLU A 98 2.81 24.25 -7.47
C GLU A 98 2.40 22.94 -8.18
N TRP A 99 1.34 22.31 -7.66
CA TRP A 99 0.71 21.19 -8.35
C TRP A 99 0.05 21.69 -9.65
N THR A 100 0.33 21.01 -10.74
CA THR A 100 -0.18 21.36 -12.07
C THR A 100 -1.47 20.65 -12.45
N GLY A 101 -1.92 19.69 -11.62
CA GLY A 101 -3.13 18.92 -11.86
C GLY A 101 -3.17 17.64 -11.03
N TRP A 102 -3.90 16.67 -11.54
CA TRP A 102 -4.07 15.35 -10.92
C TRP A 102 -3.72 14.26 -11.93
N VAL A 103 -3.07 13.20 -11.44
CA VAL A 103 -2.85 11.98 -12.24
C VAL A 103 -4.22 11.42 -12.64
N PRO A 104 -4.48 11.20 -13.94
CA PRO A 104 -5.75 10.61 -14.40
C PRO A 104 -6.01 9.23 -13.82
N VAL A 105 -7.28 8.91 -13.55
CA VAL A 105 -7.69 7.59 -13.03
C VAL A 105 -7.20 6.43 -13.91
N ALA A 106 -7.13 6.64 -15.22
CA ALA A 106 -6.65 5.63 -16.17
C ALA A 106 -5.16 5.29 -15.99
N ASP A 107 -4.38 6.22 -15.43
CA ASP A 107 -2.93 6.07 -15.23
C ASP A 107 -2.60 5.53 -13.83
N HIS A 108 -3.61 5.32 -12.97
CA HIS A 108 -3.41 4.65 -11.69
C HIS A 108 -3.10 3.16 -11.90
N PRO A 109 -2.29 2.54 -11.03
CA PRO A 109 -2.09 1.10 -11.05
C PRO A 109 -3.42 0.37 -10.99
N GLN A 110 -3.70 -0.37 -12.05
CA GLN A 110 -4.92 -1.17 -12.20
C GLN A 110 -4.69 -2.32 -13.17
N GLU A 111 -5.37 -3.43 -12.93
CA GLU A 111 -5.27 -4.62 -13.77
C GLU A 111 -6.60 -5.38 -13.77
N LEU A 112 -7.10 -5.65 -14.97
CA LEU A 112 -8.28 -6.50 -15.18
C LEU A 112 -7.82 -7.88 -15.64
N ASN A 113 -8.30 -8.91 -14.96
CA ASN A 113 -8.02 -10.30 -15.25
C ASN A 113 -6.52 -10.61 -15.38
N PRO A 114 -5.75 -10.41 -14.26
CA PRO A 114 -4.32 -10.65 -14.27
C PRO A 114 -3.98 -12.05 -14.80
N PRO A 115 -2.91 -12.22 -15.61
CA PRO A 115 -2.55 -13.52 -16.22
C PRO A 115 -2.36 -14.65 -15.19
N LYS A 116 -1.99 -14.32 -13.95
CA LYS A 116 -1.85 -15.28 -12.85
C LYS A 116 -3.21 -15.78 -12.30
N GLY A 117 -4.33 -15.20 -12.76
CA GLY A 117 -5.69 -15.60 -12.37
C GLY A 117 -6.15 -15.10 -10.99
N TYR A 118 -5.34 -14.33 -10.27
CA TYR A 118 -5.68 -13.78 -8.96
C TYR A 118 -4.99 -12.44 -8.73
N ALA A 119 -5.42 -11.71 -7.71
CA ALA A 119 -4.77 -10.51 -7.22
C ALA A 119 -4.60 -10.57 -5.71
N THR A 120 -3.46 -10.10 -5.21
CA THR A 120 -3.12 -10.06 -3.80
C THR A 120 -2.71 -8.66 -3.38
N SER A 121 -2.97 -8.32 -2.12
CA SER A 121 -2.47 -7.10 -1.51
C SER A 121 -2.36 -7.27 0.00
N TRP A 122 -1.28 -6.74 0.55
CA TRP A 122 -1.11 -6.55 1.99
C TRP A 122 -0.47 -5.19 2.26
N ASN A 123 -1.11 -4.13 1.78
CA ASN A 123 -0.63 -2.75 1.83
C ASN A 123 0.73 -2.52 1.14
N ASN A 124 1.11 -3.42 0.25
CA ASN A 124 2.33 -3.32 -0.54
C ASN A 124 2.21 -2.24 -1.62
N LYS A 125 3.37 -1.81 -2.11
CA LYS A 125 3.48 -0.89 -3.24
C LYS A 125 2.77 -1.47 -4.48
N PRO A 126 1.90 -0.69 -5.14
CA PRO A 126 1.06 -1.19 -6.23
C PRO A 126 1.79 -1.37 -7.56
N ALA A 127 2.85 -0.59 -7.79
CA ALA A 127 3.68 -0.65 -9.00
C ALA A 127 5.08 -0.11 -8.70
N LEU A 128 6.07 -0.48 -9.53
CA LEU A 128 7.49 -0.24 -9.27
C LEU A 128 7.79 1.23 -8.95
N ASP A 129 7.38 2.16 -9.79
CA ASP A 129 7.69 3.58 -9.65
C ASP A 129 6.52 4.40 -9.08
N TRP A 130 5.52 3.73 -8.50
CA TRP A 130 4.39 4.41 -7.90
C TRP A 130 4.71 4.94 -6.51
N ARG A 131 4.25 6.14 -6.21
CA ARG A 131 4.41 6.77 -4.89
C ARG A 131 3.13 6.70 -4.07
N ALA A 132 3.28 6.74 -2.76
CA ALA A 132 2.15 6.82 -1.84
C ALA A 132 1.45 8.18 -1.97
N ALA A 133 0.16 8.22 -1.59
CA ALA A 133 -0.58 9.47 -1.48
C ALA A 133 -0.04 10.36 -0.36
N ASP A 134 -0.51 11.59 -0.30
CA ASP A 134 -0.03 12.72 0.48
C ASP A 134 0.22 12.49 1.98
N ASN A 135 -0.38 11.49 2.57
CA ASN A 135 -0.22 11.18 4.01
C ASN A 135 0.51 9.86 4.28
N ASN A 136 1.04 9.20 3.25
CA ASN A 136 1.77 7.95 3.34
C ASN A 136 3.15 8.09 2.72
N TYR A 137 4.19 8.05 3.53
CA TYR A 137 5.58 8.11 3.07
C TYR A 137 6.11 6.77 2.59
N SER A 138 5.47 5.67 3.02
CA SER A 138 5.87 4.32 2.64
C SER A 138 4.66 3.40 2.50
N PHE A 139 4.82 2.36 1.70
CA PHE A 139 3.92 1.22 1.64
C PHE A 139 4.31 0.16 2.68
N GLY A 140 3.43 -0.81 2.92
CA GLY A 140 3.77 -2.00 3.70
C GLY A 140 4.91 -2.80 3.04
N THR A 141 5.61 -3.60 3.84
CA THR A 141 6.72 -4.43 3.36
C THR A 141 6.22 -5.47 2.34
N VAL A 142 7.04 -5.77 1.34
CA VAL A 142 6.72 -6.77 0.30
C VAL A 142 6.65 -8.19 0.85
N HIS A 143 7.41 -8.52 1.89
CA HIS A 143 7.47 -9.88 2.47
C HIS A 143 6.10 -10.45 2.83
N ARG A 144 5.16 -9.63 3.30
CA ARG A 144 3.82 -10.09 3.64
C ARG A 144 3.02 -10.52 2.41
N VAL A 145 3.08 -9.77 1.33
CA VAL A 145 2.36 -10.11 0.10
C VAL A 145 3.03 -11.27 -0.63
N ASP A 146 4.37 -11.37 -0.58
CA ASP A 146 5.12 -12.49 -1.15
C ASP A 146 4.73 -13.80 -0.47
N MET A 147 4.60 -13.79 0.86
CA MET A 147 4.11 -14.95 1.60
C MET A 147 2.67 -15.31 1.22
N LEU A 148 1.79 -14.30 1.11
CA LEU A 148 0.39 -14.53 0.71
C LEU A 148 0.32 -15.12 -0.71
N ASP A 149 1.11 -14.60 -1.64
CA ASP A 149 1.23 -15.11 -3.01
C ASP A 149 1.74 -16.56 -3.02
N LYS A 150 2.75 -16.88 -2.21
CA LYS A 150 3.27 -18.24 -2.05
C LYS A 150 2.19 -19.21 -1.58
N LEU A 151 1.54 -18.91 -0.45
CA LEU A 151 0.49 -19.75 0.12
C LEU A 151 -0.68 -19.94 -0.84
N LEU A 152 -1.07 -18.88 -1.56
CA LEU A 152 -2.14 -18.95 -2.56
C LEU A 152 -1.74 -19.83 -3.75
N THR A 153 -0.51 -19.68 -4.24
CA THR A 153 0.02 -20.50 -5.35
C THR A 153 0.10 -21.97 -4.96
N GLU A 154 0.55 -22.28 -3.75
CA GLU A 154 0.60 -23.65 -3.21
C GLU A 154 -0.81 -24.25 -3.10
N ALA A 155 -1.77 -23.49 -2.61
CA ALA A 155 -3.16 -23.94 -2.51
C ALA A 155 -3.79 -24.20 -3.90
N MET A 156 -3.50 -23.35 -4.89
CA MET A 156 -3.99 -23.49 -6.27
C MET A 156 -3.41 -24.70 -7.01
N ALA A 157 -2.24 -25.20 -6.60
CA ALA A 157 -1.65 -26.41 -7.17
C ALA A 157 -2.53 -27.66 -6.98
N GLY A 158 -3.41 -27.64 -5.96
CA GLY A 158 -4.40 -28.67 -5.69
C GLY A 158 -5.69 -28.60 -6.51
N GLY A 159 -5.84 -27.54 -7.35
CA GLY A 159 -7.05 -27.31 -8.16
C GLY A 159 -7.80 -26.03 -7.76
N PRO A 160 -9.03 -25.85 -8.21
CA PRO A 160 -9.84 -24.67 -7.92
C PRO A 160 -10.06 -24.48 -6.41
N LEU A 161 -9.88 -23.24 -5.94
CA LEU A 161 -10.03 -22.89 -4.54
C LEU A 161 -11.51 -22.72 -4.14
N THR A 162 -11.85 -23.21 -2.97
CA THR A 162 -13.11 -22.94 -2.32
C THR A 162 -12.99 -21.75 -1.35
N PRO A 163 -14.10 -21.15 -0.89
CA PRO A 163 -14.06 -20.14 0.17
C PRO A 163 -13.34 -20.63 1.44
N ALA A 164 -13.45 -21.93 1.77
CA ALA A 164 -12.77 -22.53 2.92
C ALA A 164 -11.24 -22.51 2.74
N ASN A 165 -10.74 -22.87 1.55
CA ASN A 165 -9.31 -22.77 1.23
C ASN A 165 -8.80 -21.32 1.31
N MET A 166 -9.59 -20.34 0.88
CA MET A 166 -9.23 -18.93 1.00
C MET A 166 -9.12 -18.48 2.47
N VAL A 167 -10.02 -18.94 3.33
CA VAL A 167 -9.94 -18.68 4.79
C VAL A 167 -8.69 -19.33 5.39
N GLU A 168 -8.36 -20.56 4.97
CA GLU A 168 -7.14 -21.26 5.41
C GLU A 168 -5.87 -20.52 4.97
N VAL A 169 -5.78 -20.12 3.72
CA VAL A 169 -4.66 -19.30 3.20
C VAL A 169 -4.49 -18.01 4.01
N MET A 170 -5.58 -17.30 4.26
CA MET A 170 -5.56 -16.07 5.06
C MET A 170 -5.18 -16.33 6.52
N GLY A 171 -5.68 -17.42 7.11
CA GLY A 171 -5.33 -17.86 8.46
C GLY A 171 -3.84 -18.15 8.58
N ASN A 172 -3.31 -18.99 7.70
CA ASN A 172 -1.89 -19.33 7.65
C ASN A 172 -1.00 -18.10 7.47
N ALA A 173 -1.39 -17.20 6.56
CA ALA A 173 -0.69 -15.94 6.37
C ALA A 173 -0.69 -15.06 7.63
N GLY A 174 -1.80 -15.03 8.38
CA GLY A 174 -1.93 -14.25 9.60
C GLY A 174 -1.13 -14.80 10.79
N PHE A 175 -0.91 -16.11 10.84
CA PHE A 175 -0.17 -16.77 11.92
C PHE A 175 1.32 -16.98 11.64
N THR A 176 1.77 -16.81 10.42
CA THR A 176 3.17 -17.00 10.04
C THR A 176 4.05 -15.86 10.56
N ASP A 177 5.05 -16.16 11.36
CA ASP A 177 6.10 -15.21 11.72
C ASP A 177 7.19 -15.22 10.63
N LEU A 178 7.15 -14.22 9.78
CA LEU A 178 8.13 -14.05 8.69
C LEU A 178 9.56 -13.87 9.19
N ARG A 179 9.75 -13.21 10.33
CA ARG A 179 11.09 -13.04 10.91
C ARG A 179 11.64 -14.36 11.41
N GLY A 180 10.75 -15.20 12.00
CA GLY A 180 11.10 -16.56 12.37
C GLY A 180 11.49 -17.40 11.17
N GLN A 181 10.75 -17.31 10.08
CA GLN A 181 11.07 -18.07 8.85
C GLN A 181 12.33 -17.61 8.16
N GLU A 182 12.54 -16.29 8.01
CA GLU A 182 13.60 -15.73 7.17
C GLU A 182 14.88 -15.44 7.95
N LEU A 183 14.77 -14.96 9.19
CA LEU A 183 15.90 -14.46 9.94
C LEU A 183 16.43 -15.44 11.00
N LEU A 184 15.55 -16.24 11.60
CA LEU A 184 15.97 -17.16 12.67
C LEU A 184 16.99 -18.21 12.20
N PRO A 185 16.87 -18.86 11.03
CA PRO A 185 17.89 -19.78 10.54
C PRO A 185 19.27 -19.14 10.42
N LEU A 186 19.32 -17.90 9.89
CA LEU A 186 20.58 -17.15 9.77
C LEU A 186 21.13 -16.76 11.15
N ALA A 187 20.29 -16.30 12.06
CA ALA A 187 20.68 -15.97 13.43
C ALA A 187 21.26 -17.20 14.15
N LEU A 188 20.61 -18.35 14.05
CA LEU A 188 21.08 -19.61 14.63
C LEU A 188 22.42 -20.05 14.01
N GLN A 189 22.63 -19.85 12.72
CA GLN A 189 23.90 -20.15 12.05
C GLN A 189 25.03 -19.27 12.60
N ILE A 190 24.79 -17.97 12.81
CA ILE A 190 25.80 -17.00 13.26
C ILE A 190 26.18 -17.22 14.74
N ILE A 191 25.19 -17.43 15.61
CA ILE A 191 25.37 -17.51 17.07
C ILE A 191 25.33 -18.94 17.63
N GLY A 192 25.05 -19.92 16.82
CA GLY A 192 24.72 -21.30 17.26
C GLY A 192 25.81 -22.04 18.03
N SER A 193 27.05 -21.52 18.11
CA SER A 193 28.14 -22.10 18.88
C SER A 193 28.54 -21.29 20.12
N GLU A 194 27.82 -20.21 20.44
CA GLU A 194 28.15 -19.37 21.59
C GLU A 194 27.67 -19.98 22.91
N PRO A 195 28.57 -20.48 23.79
CA PRO A 195 28.18 -21.21 25.01
C PRO A 195 27.37 -20.35 25.99
N SER A 196 27.62 -19.05 26.03
CA SER A 196 26.89 -18.12 26.93
C SER A 196 25.44 -17.95 26.54
N LEU A 197 25.06 -18.30 25.30
CA LEU A 197 23.70 -18.22 24.76
C LEU A 197 22.98 -19.56 24.66
N ALA A 198 23.57 -20.66 25.13
CA ALA A 198 23.04 -22.02 24.95
C ALA A 198 21.57 -22.16 25.36
N THR A 199 21.17 -21.58 26.49
CA THR A 199 19.78 -21.62 26.97
C THR A 199 18.81 -20.87 26.06
N VAL A 200 19.22 -19.72 25.51
CA VAL A 200 18.41 -18.92 24.58
C VAL A 200 18.29 -19.63 23.25
N LEU A 201 19.39 -20.16 22.75
CA LEU A 201 19.45 -20.91 21.49
C LEU A 201 18.54 -22.15 21.54
N ALA A 202 18.57 -22.92 22.64
CA ALA A 202 17.68 -24.07 22.81
C ALA A 202 16.20 -23.67 22.73
N LYS A 203 15.81 -22.52 23.30
CA LYS A 203 14.44 -22.02 23.20
C LYS A 203 14.09 -21.56 21.79
N LEU A 204 14.99 -20.87 21.10
CA LEU A 204 14.77 -20.42 19.72
C LEU A 204 14.71 -21.59 18.73
N GLN A 205 15.47 -22.67 18.97
CA GLN A 205 15.44 -23.87 18.15
C GLN A 205 14.17 -24.70 18.35
N ALA A 206 13.54 -24.59 19.53
CA ALA A 206 12.28 -25.25 19.86
C ALA A 206 11.03 -24.47 19.50
N TRP A 207 11.22 -23.22 19.08
CA TRP A 207 10.12 -22.32 18.70
C TRP A 207 9.78 -22.50 17.23
#